data_5176114b611c117e2258a33b30fef15f
#
_entry.id   5176114b611c117e2258a33b30fef15f
#
_cell.length_a   1.000
_cell.length_b   1.000
_cell.length_c   1.000
_cell.angle_alpha   90.00
_cell.angle_beta   90.00
_cell.angle_gamma   90.00
#
_symmetry.space_group_name_H-M   'P 1'
#
loop_
_entity.id
_entity.type
_entity.pdbx_description
1 polymer ?
#
loop_
_entity_poly.entity_id
_entity_poly.type
_entity_poly.pdbx_seq_one_letter_code
_entity_poly.pdbx_strand_id
1 'polypeptide(L)'
;LINSSVCRDYIEPSTACIVHGNLQLDPRCLNFDMGNACLAFINAMDVVSGMIGQGRIKMGMIVDGESSRHVLNATLNRMKDPNLTDAEFRENFATLTLGSGSAAIILGSTRDFPDAPRYRGGAHLAATQHSQLCLGTEEKMKTDTKKLLIHGLELAGQTYAKASEALGWGPNTLDELVLHQVSKVHTDQLCNLLGLDTEKALKIYPTHGNVGPASVPIVLSKAVEAGRVQKGHRVGLLG
;
A
#
# COMPACT_ATOMS: atom_id res chain seq x y z
N LEU A 1 -16.09 6.50 4.87
CA LEU A 1 -14.67 6.74 5.11
C LEU A 1 -14.01 5.45 5.60
N ILE A 2 -12.90 5.06 4.97
CA ILE A 2 -12.06 3.95 5.44
C ILE A 2 -10.66 4.50 5.69
N ASN A 3 -10.10 4.22 6.88
CA ASN A 3 -8.69 4.44 7.15
C ASN A 3 -7.93 3.13 6.95
N SER A 4 -6.81 3.18 6.22
CA SER A 4 -6.00 2.01 5.88
C SER A 4 -4.64 1.97 6.59
N SER A 5 -4.38 2.93 7.49
CA SER A 5 -3.08 3.06 8.16
C SER A 5 -2.73 1.84 9.01
N VAL A 6 -1.46 1.45 8.95
CA VAL A 6 -0.86 0.51 9.91
C VAL A 6 -0.61 1.24 11.23
N CYS A 7 -0.07 2.46 11.17
CA CYS A 7 0.16 3.29 12.35
C CYS A 7 -1.16 3.81 12.91
N ARG A 8 -1.34 3.65 14.22
CA ARG A 8 -2.51 4.13 14.97
C ARG A 8 -2.07 4.74 16.28
N ASP A 9 -2.67 5.88 16.64
CA ASP A 9 -2.43 6.50 17.93
C ASP A 9 -3.21 5.81 19.05
N TYR A 10 -4.34 5.20 18.71
CA TYR A 10 -5.26 4.55 19.64
C TYR A 10 -5.78 3.22 19.09
N ILE A 11 -6.06 2.28 19.98
CA ILE A 11 -6.82 1.07 19.66
C ILE A 11 -8.30 1.44 19.53
N GLU A 12 -8.79 2.31 20.41
CA GLU A 12 -10.14 2.89 20.44
C GLU A 12 -10.06 4.39 20.74
N PRO A 13 -10.82 5.23 20.03
CA PRO A 13 -11.65 4.92 18.85
C PRO A 13 -10.84 4.56 17.61
N SER A 14 -11.50 4.08 16.53
CA SER A 14 -10.84 3.88 15.24
C SER A 14 -10.24 5.19 14.72
N THR A 15 -9.12 5.12 14.00
CA THR A 15 -8.53 6.29 13.34
C THR A 15 -9.52 6.93 12.36
N ALA A 16 -10.32 6.11 11.66
CA ALA A 16 -11.38 6.59 10.78
C ALA A 16 -12.41 7.46 11.53
N CYS A 17 -12.75 7.11 12.78
CA CYS A 17 -13.67 7.92 13.61
C CYS A 17 -13.07 9.30 13.92
N ILE A 18 -11.78 9.36 14.24
CA ILE A 18 -11.07 10.61 14.50
C ILE A 18 -11.03 11.48 13.25
N VAL A 19 -10.66 10.89 12.10
CA VAL A 19 -10.63 11.60 10.82
C VAL A 19 -12.02 12.11 10.41
N HIS A 20 -13.05 11.26 10.60
CA HIS A 20 -14.44 11.63 10.35
C HIS A 20 -14.85 12.87 11.15
N GLY A 21 -14.54 12.89 12.44
CA GLY A 21 -14.83 14.03 13.33
C GLY A 21 -14.07 15.30 12.94
N ASN A 22 -12.77 15.17 12.64
CA ASN A 22 -11.94 16.31 12.23
C ASN A 22 -12.40 16.93 10.90
N LEU A 23 -12.88 16.12 9.97
CA LEU A 23 -13.44 16.56 8.69
C LEU A 23 -14.91 17.00 8.80
N GLN A 24 -15.54 16.87 9.95
CA GLN A 24 -16.96 17.19 10.19
C GLN A 24 -17.89 16.54 9.14
N LEU A 25 -17.65 15.27 8.83
CA LEU A 25 -18.43 14.56 7.83
C LEU A 25 -19.86 14.29 8.33
N ASP A 26 -20.77 14.07 7.41
CA ASP A 26 -22.18 13.76 7.72
C ASP A 26 -22.26 12.52 8.67
N PRO A 27 -23.04 12.58 9.75
CA PRO A 27 -23.21 11.46 10.69
C PRO A 27 -23.68 10.15 10.06
N ARG A 28 -24.26 10.19 8.87
CA ARG A 28 -24.66 9.02 8.08
C ARG A 28 -23.48 8.36 7.37
N CYS A 29 -22.29 8.99 7.37
CA CYS A 29 -21.10 8.44 6.75
C CYS A 29 -20.56 7.29 7.59
N LEU A 30 -20.68 6.05 7.08
CA LEU A 30 -20.02 4.88 7.67
C LEU A 30 -18.52 5.10 7.72
N ASN A 31 -17.89 4.82 8.87
CA ASN A 31 -16.44 4.92 9.02
C ASN A 31 -15.88 3.72 9.80
N PHE A 32 -14.71 3.22 9.39
CA PHE A 32 -14.00 2.13 10.06
C PHE A 32 -12.54 2.05 9.58
N ASP A 33 -11.70 1.36 10.37
CA ASP A 33 -10.33 1.03 9.97
C ASP A 33 -10.27 -0.32 9.26
N MET A 34 -9.45 -0.41 8.21
CA MET A 34 -9.14 -1.65 7.51
C MET A 34 -7.65 -1.94 7.64
N GLY A 35 -7.31 -3.02 8.33
CA GLY A 35 -5.93 -3.46 8.50
C GLY A 35 -5.60 -4.62 7.56
N ASN A 36 -4.64 -4.41 6.65
CA ASN A 36 -4.02 -5.48 5.85
C ASN A 36 -2.59 -5.09 5.44
N ALA A 37 -1.81 -4.57 6.38
CA ALA A 37 -0.45 -4.10 6.15
C ALA A 37 -0.37 -3.23 4.87
N CYS A 38 0.66 -3.43 4.04
CA CYS A 38 0.90 -2.64 2.83
C CYS A 38 -0.21 -2.73 1.76
N LEU A 39 -1.11 -3.70 1.86
CA LEU A 39 -2.22 -3.90 0.91
C LEU A 39 -3.52 -3.18 1.33
N ALA A 40 -3.60 -2.65 2.55
CA ALA A 40 -4.84 -2.13 3.10
C ALA A 40 -5.48 -1.06 2.21
N PHE A 41 -4.67 -0.14 1.64
CA PHE A 41 -5.20 0.93 0.79
C PHE A 41 -5.86 0.40 -0.49
N ILE A 42 -5.19 -0.47 -1.24
CA ILE A 42 -5.76 -1.03 -2.49
C ILE A 42 -6.93 -1.98 -2.21
N ASN A 43 -6.91 -2.71 -1.09
CA ASN A 43 -8.05 -3.50 -0.65
C ASN A 43 -9.25 -2.60 -0.30
N ALA A 44 -9.02 -1.46 0.35
CA ALA A 44 -10.07 -0.48 0.63
C ALA A 44 -10.67 0.09 -0.66
N MET A 45 -9.86 0.31 -1.72
CA MET A 45 -10.39 0.71 -3.03
C MET A 45 -11.36 -0.32 -3.59
N ASP A 46 -11.04 -1.60 -3.46
CA ASP A 46 -11.88 -2.70 -3.94
C ASP A 46 -13.21 -2.77 -3.15
N VAL A 47 -13.13 -2.68 -1.82
CA VAL A 47 -14.32 -2.65 -0.95
C VAL A 47 -15.22 -1.46 -1.28
N VAL A 48 -14.66 -0.25 -1.37
CA VAL A 48 -15.43 0.97 -1.70
C VAL A 48 -16.05 0.86 -3.09
N SER A 49 -15.30 0.36 -4.08
CA SER A 49 -15.80 0.14 -5.43
C SER A 49 -16.97 -0.84 -5.45
N GLY A 50 -16.87 -1.94 -4.69
CA GLY A 50 -17.96 -2.90 -4.52
C GLY A 50 -19.21 -2.27 -3.89
N MET A 51 -19.06 -1.45 -2.86
CA MET A 51 -20.18 -0.74 -2.21
C MET A 51 -20.85 0.27 -3.15
N ILE A 52 -20.08 0.96 -3.98
CA ILE A 52 -20.60 1.88 -5.02
C ILE A 52 -21.36 1.08 -6.09
N GLY A 53 -20.75 -0.01 -6.57
CA GLY A 53 -21.33 -0.87 -7.60
C GLY A 53 -22.67 -1.49 -7.18
N GLN A 54 -22.84 -1.79 -5.88
CA GLN A 54 -24.09 -2.27 -5.27
C GLN A 54 -25.10 -1.13 -4.96
N GLY A 55 -24.75 0.12 -5.21
CA GLY A 55 -25.61 1.27 -4.91
C GLY A 55 -25.76 1.58 -3.41
N ARG A 56 -24.94 0.98 -2.53
CA ARG A 56 -24.99 1.19 -1.08
C ARG A 56 -24.48 2.57 -0.69
N ILE A 57 -23.50 3.08 -1.42
CA ILE A 57 -22.92 4.42 -1.26
C ILE A 57 -22.73 5.07 -2.63
N LYS A 58 -22.74 6.41 -2.69
CA LYS A 58 -22.44 7.17 -3.91
C LYS A 58 -20.95 7.45 -4.06
N MET A 59 -20.29 7.70 -2.94
CA MET A 59 -18.85 7.98 -2.87
C MET A 59 -18.27 7.39 -1.61
N GLY A 60 -16.99 7.04 -1.66
CA GLY A 60 -16.21 6.63 -0.50
C GLY A 60 -14.83 7.26 -0.52
N MET A 61 -14.38 7.69 0.64
CA MET A 61 -13.03 8.22 0.87
C MET A 61 -12.19 7.14 1.55
N ILE A 62 -10.99 6.93 1.06
CA ILE A 62 -9.96 6.11 1.68
C ILE A 62 -8.84 7.06 2.09
N VAL A 63 -8.41 6.97 3.34
CA VAL A 63 -7.31 7.76 3.90
C VAL A 63 -6.24 6.85 4.46
N ASP A 64 -5.02 7.33 4.43
CA ASP A 64 -3.87 6.67 5.00
C ASP A 64 -2.92 7.68 5.61
N GLY A 65 -2.38 7.40 6.78
CA GLY A 65 -1.39 8.24 7.44
C GLY A 65 -0.39 7.36 8.19
N GLU A 66 0.85 7.33 7.69
CA GLU A 66 1.92 6.53 8.26
C GLU A 66 2.96 7.40 8.96
N SER A 67 3.35 6.98 10.16
CA SER A 67 4.45 7.59 10.92
C SER A 67 5.39 6.51 11.42
N SER A 68 6.59 6.47 10.87
CA SER A 68 7.63 5.53 11.30
C SER A 68 8.38 5.98 12.56
N ARG A 69 8.15 7.22 13.05
CA ARG A 69 8.96 7.84 14.11
C ARG A 69 9.04 7.01 15.38
N HIS A 70 7.90 6.51 15.86
CA HIS A 70 7.85 5.80 17.14
C HIS A 70 8.62 4.47 17.07
N VAL A 71 8.27 3.60 16.13
CA VAL A 71 8.92 2.29 15.94
C VAL A 71 10.39 2.43 15.56
N LEU A 72 10.75 3.45 14.79
CA LEU A 72 12.14 3.75 14.43
C LEU A 72 12.97 4.13 15.66
N ASN A 73 12.49 5.06 16.49
CA ASN A 73 13.17 5.47 17.72
C ASN A 73 13.30 4.30 18.70
N ALA A 74 12.26 3.50 18.89
CA ALA A 74 12.31 2.31 19.72
C ALA A 74 13.34 1.30 19.20
N THR A 75 13.42 1.12 17.89
CA THR A 75 14.42 0.24 17.25
C THR A 75 15.84 0.78 17.42
N LEU A 76 16.07 2.07 17.17
CA LEU A 76 17.39 2.69 17.36
C LEU A 76 17.87 2.61 18.80
N ASN A 77 16.96 2.72 19.78
CA ASN A 77 17.31 2.55 21.19
C ASN A 77 17.71 1.12 21.51
N ARG A 78 17.02 0.11 20.96
CA ARG A 78 17.44 -1.30 21.11
C ARG A 78 18.79 -1.59 20.46
N MET A 79 19.05 -0.97 19.32
CA MET A 79 20.32 -1.17 18.58
C MET A 79 21.54 -0.55 19.27
N LYS A 80 21.35 0.22 20.34
CA LYS A 80 22.47 0.71 21.20
C LYS A 80 22.98 -0.35 22.19
N ASP A 81 22.28 -1.48 22.32
CA ASP A 81 22.73 -2.57 23.21
C ASP A 81 24.06 -3.15 22.68
N PRO A 82 25.15 -3.12 23.46
CA PRO A 82 26.44 -3.65 23.05
C PRO A 82 26.43 -5.16 22.86
N ASN A 83 25.42 -5.86 23.37
CA ASN A 83 25.26 -7.30 23.24
C ASN A 83 24.34 -7.70 22.08
N LEU A 84 23.90 -6.75 21.26
CA LEU A 84 23.05 -7.01 20.12
C LEU A 84 23.75 -7.97 19.14
N THR A 85 23.09 -9.08 18.84
CA THR A 85 23.61 -10.07 17.90
C THR A 85 23.39 -9.64 16.44
N ASP A 86 24.22 -10.16 15.53
CA ASP A 86 24.03 -9.95 14.08
C ASP A 86 22.64 -10.43 13.59
N ALA A 87 22.09 -11.48 14.21
CA ALA A 87 20.76 -11.98 13.89
C ALA A 87 19.68 -10.96 14.27
N GLU A 88 19.73 -10.42 15.47
CA GLU A 88 18.80 -9.39 15.94
C GLU A 88 18.94 -8.10 15.13
N PHE A 89 20.16 -7.70 14.76
CA PHE A 89 20.40 -6.58 13.86
C PHE A 89 19.65 -6.77 12.53
N ARG A 90 19.84 -7.92 11.88
CA ARG A 90 19.19 -8.24 10.60
C ARG A 90 17.66 -8.25 10.69
N GLU A 91 17.10 -8.80 11.77
CA GLU A 91 15.66 -8.84 12.01
C GLU A 91 15.04 -7.45 12.16
N ASN A 92 15.79 -6.50 12.72
CA ASN A 92 15.35 -5.13 12.92
C ASN A 92 15.69 -4.19 11.74
N PHE A 93 16.52 -4.63 10.79
CA PHE A 93 17.03 -3.77 9.71
C PHE A 93 15.92 -3.15 8.85
N ALA A 94 14.88 -3.92 8.55
CA ALA A 94 13.75 -3.41 7.75
C ALA A 94 13.07 -2.19 8.37
N THR A 95 13.05 -2.10 9.71
CA THR A 95 12.47 -0.94 10.42
C THR A 95 13.21 0.36 10.10
N LEU A 96 14.52 0.29 9.86
CA LEU A 96 15.34 1.47 9.54
C LEU A 96 15.03 2.06 8.15
N THR A 97 14.31 1.33 7.32
CA THR A 97 13.91 1.75 5.97
C THR A 97 12.49 2.29 5.89
N LEU A 98 11.75 2.27 7.02
CA LEU A 98 10.39 2.78 7.07
C LEU A 98 10.36 4.30 6.90
N GLY A 99 9.41 4.77 6.11
CA GLY A 99 9.12 6.17 5.89
C GLY A 99 7.84 6.64 6.58
N SER A 100 7.54 7.91 6.39
CA SER A 100 6.30 8.54 6.85
C SER A 100 5.65 9.27 5.69
N GLY A 101 4.33 9.29 5.65
CA GLY A 101 3.57 9.99 4.63
C GLY A 101 2.08 9.75 4.76
N SER A 102 1.31 10.51 4.01
CA SER A 102 -0.15 10.38 4.01
C SER A 102 -0.71 10.54 2.60
N ALA A 103 -1.84 9.90 2.36
CA ALA A 103 -2.57 10.01 1.12
C ALA A 103 -4.07 9.84 1.36
N ALA A 104 -4.85 10.37 0.44
CA ALA A 104 -6.28 10.13 0.38
C ALA A 104 -6.73 9.95 -1.08
N ILE A 105 -7.76 9.14 -1.28
CA ILE A 105 -8.45 9.00 -2.56
C ILE A 105 -9.95 9.01 -2.34
N ILE A 106 -10.68 9.59 -3.27
CA ILE A 106 -12.15 9.52 -3.31
C ILE A 106 -12.55 8.71 -4.54
N LEU A 107 -13.34 7.67 -4.33
CA LEU A 107 -14.00 6.92 -5.39
C LEU A 107 -15.46 7.30 -5.46
N GLY A 108 -15.98 7.46 -6.66
CA GLY A 108 -17.36 7.81 -6.92
C GLY A 108 -17.94 7.00 -8.08
N SER A 109 -19.25 7.09 -8.24
CA SER A 109 -19.93 6.44 -9.36
C SER A 109 -19.50 7.03 -10.70
N THR A 110 -19.22 6.19 -11.69
CA THR A 110 -18.94 6.65 -13.07
C THR A 110 -20.08 7.39 -13.71
N ARG A 111 -21.31 7.24 -13.18
CA ARG A 111 -22.48 8.01 -13.60
C ARG A 111 -22.34 9.48 -13.19
N ASP A 112 -21.87 9.72 -11.95
CA ASP A 112 -21.77 11.07 -11.39
C ASP A 112 -20.45 11.75 -11.80
N PHE A 113 -19.42 10.94 -12.12
CA PHE A 113 -18.07 11.40 -12.50
C PHE A 113 -17.60 10.73 -13.81
N PRO A 114 -18.24 11.03 -14.97
CA PRO A 114 -17.95 10.32 -16.22
C PRO A 114 -16.53 10.54 -16.76
N ASP A 115 -15.92 11.67 -16.46
CA ASP A 115 -14.56 12.05 -16.92
C ASP A 115 -13.43 11.64 -15.97
N ALA A 116 -13.75 11.13 -14.78
CA ALA A 116 -12.75 10.70 -13.82
C ALA A 116 -12.04 9.39 -14.27
N PRO A 117 -10.79 9.17 -13.86
CA PRO A 117 -10.12 7.89 -14.03
C PRO A 117 -10.96 6.75 -13.47
N ARG A 118 -10.94 5.60 -14.14
CA ARG A 118 -11.80 4.47 -13.76
C ARG A 118 -11.01 3.39 -13.04
N TYR A 119 -11.44 3.04 -11.84
CA TYR A 119 -11.02 1.78 -11.20
C TYR A 119 -11.64 0.60 -11.95
N ARG A 120 -10.82 -0.36 -12.37
CA ARG A 120 -11.23 -1.48 -13.21
C ARG A 120 -11.38 -2.80 -12.45
N GLY A 121 -11.03 -2.80 -11.18
CA GLY A 121 -11.00 -4.00 -10.34
C GLY A 121 -9.58 -4.44 -10.02
N GLY A 122 -9.47 -5.57 -9.32
CA GLY A 122 -8.21 -6.14 -8.89
C GLY A 122 -8.25 -7.66 -8.80
N ALA A 123 -7.10 -8.26 -8.54
CA ALA A 123 -6.96 -9.66 -8.18
C ALA A 123 -6.14 -9.77 -6.90
N HIS A 124 -6.51 -10.71 -6.04
CA HIS A 124 -5.85 -10.94 -4.76
C HIS A 124 -5.54 -12.40 -4.58
N LEU A 125 -4.39 -12.68 -3.97
CA LEU A 125 -4.02 -13.98 -3.44
C LEU A 125 -3.42 -13.79 -2.04
N ALA A 126 -3.53 -14.80 -1.19
CA ALA A 126 -2.96 -14.80 0.15
C ALA A 126 -2.12 -16.07 0.36
N ALA A 127 -0.96 -15.89 1.02
CA ALA A 127 -0.06 -16.96 1.42
C ALA A 127 0.07 -16.94 2.96
N THR A 128 -1.03 -17.18 3.66
CA THR A 128 -1.15 -17.03 5.12
C THR A 128 -0.25 -17.98 5.92
N GLN A 129 0.24 -19.07 5.32
CA GLN A 129 1.27 -19.94 5.88
C GLN A 129 2.59 -19.20 6.17
N HIS A 130 2.78 -18.00 5.58
CA HIS A 130 3.95 -17.15 5.76
C HIS A 130 3.70 -15.94 6.68
N SER A 131 2.59 -15.92 7.41
CA SER A 131 2.18 -14.79 8.27
C SER A 131 3.21 -14.43 9.35
N GLN A 132 4.07 -15.37 9.75
CA GLN A 132 5.10 -15.14 10.77
C GLN A 132 6.39 -14.48 10.25
N LEU A 133 6.52 -14.26 8.93
CA LEU A 133 7.73 -13.67 8.35
C LEU A 133 7.88 -12.18 8.60
N CYS A 134 6.79 -11.48 8.88
CA CYS A 134 6.80 -10.07 9.28
C CYS A 134 5.78 -9.84 10.38
N LEU A 135 6.26 -9.52 11.56
CA LEU A 135 5.42 -9.22 12.73
C LEU A 135 5.76 -7.83 13.23
N GLY A 136 4.74 -6.99 13.37
CA GLY A 136 4.85 -5.62 13.85
C GLY A 136 3.95 -5.35 15.05
N THR A 137 4.49 -4.64 16.04
CA THR A 137 3.78 -3.98 17.12
C THR A 137 4.13 -2.48 17.07
N GLU A 138 3.54 -1.67 17.91
CA GLU A 138 3.86 -0.24 18.00
C GLU A 138 5.34 0.02 18.29
N GLU A 139 6.00 -0.87 19.03
CA GLU A 139 7.38 -0.68 19.47
C GLU A 139 8.40 -1.51 18.69
N LYS A 140 8.00 -2.58 18.04
CA LYS A 140 8.92 -3.54 17.43
C LYS A 140 8.37 -4.12 16.13
N MET A 141 9.20 -4.10 15.10
CA MET A 141 8.98 -4.88 13.89
C MET A 141 10.11 -5.90 13.73
N LYS A 142 9.75 -7.15 13.51
CA LYS A 142 10.67 -8.26 13.24
C LYS A 142 10.36 -8.82 11.85
N THR A 143 11.35 -8.87 10.96
CA THR A 143 11.15 -9.28 9.58
C THR A 143 12.24 -10.23 9.11
N ASP A 144 11.87 -11.42 8.65
CA ASP A 144 12.75 -12.27 7.84
C ASP A 144 12.72 -11.75 6.38
N THR A 145 13.52 -10.73 6.11
CA THR A 145 13.51 -10.02 4.82
C THR A 145 13.82 -10.93 3.65
N LYS A 146 14.68 -11.95 3.84
CA LYS A 146 15.06 -12.89 2.78
C LYS A 146 13.90 -13.80 2.39
N LYS A 147 13.28 -14.46 3.38
CA LYS A 147 12.14 -15.34 3.10
C LYS A 147 10.93 -14.56 2.62
N LEU A 148 10.67 -13.39 3.20
CA LEU A 148 9.58 -12.52 2.78
C LEU A 148 9.72 -12.12 1.30
N LEU A 149 10.93 -11.78 0.85
CA LEU A 149 11.19 -11.47 -0.55
C LEU A 149 10.95 -12.69 -1.46
N ILE A 150 11.47 -13.87 -1.12
CA ILE A 150 11.32 -15.08 -1.93
C ILE A 150 9.84 -15.44 -2.10
N HIS A 151 9.11 -15.60 -1.00
CA HIS A 151 7.69 -16.00 -1.04
C HIS A 151 6.78 -14.88 -1.55
N GLY A 152 7.16 -13.62 -1.31
CA GLY A 152 6.45 -12.46 -1.86
C GLY A 152 6.53 -12.40 -3.39
N LEU A 153 7.70 -12.64 -3.97
CA LEU A 153 7.88 -12.67 -5.42
C LEU A 153 7.10 -13.84 -6.06
N GLU A 154 7.12 -15.03 -5.43
CA GLU A 154 6.33 -16.17 -5.88
C GLU A 154 4.83 -15.84 -5.93
N LEU A 155 4.30 -15.27 -4.83
CA LEU A 155 2.90 -14.87 -4.73
C LEU A 155 2.56 -13.75 -5.73
N ALA A 156 3.46 -12.78 -5.92
CA ALA A 156 3.28 -11.69 -6.87
C ALA A 156 3.16 -12.22 -8.31
N GLY A 157 3.98 -13.19 -8.70
CA GLY A 157 3.89 -13.84 -10.01
C GLY A 157 2.53 -14.50 -10.25
N GLN A 158 2.04 -15.25 -9.26
CA GLN A 158 0.74 -15.91 -9.33
C GLN A 158 -0.41 -14.88 -9.37
N THR A 159 -0.33 -13.82 -8.55
CA THR A 159 -1.34 -12.76 -8.51
C THR A 159 -1.39 -11.97 -9.81
N TYR A 160 -0.22 -11.65 -10.37
CA TYR A 160 -0.12 -10.95 -11.66
C TYR A 160 -0.71 -11.76 -12.81
N ALA A 161 -0.43 -13.08 -12.87
CA ALA A 161 -1.03 -13.97 -13.86
C ALA A 161 -2.57 -13.98 -13.77
N LYS A 162 -3.11 -14.08 -12.56
CA LYS A 162 -4.56 -13.99 -12.31
C LYS A 162 -5.15 -12.64 -12.71
N ALA A 163 -4.46 -11.53 -12.41
CA ALA A 163 -4.87 -10.20 -12.81
C ALA A 163 -4.82 -10.03 -14.33
N SER A 164 -3.79 -10.55 -14.98
CA SER A 164 -3.63 -10.52 -16.44
C SER A 164 -4.79 -11.22 -17.14
N GLU A 165 -5.20 -12.38 -16.64
CA GLU A 165 -6.35 -13.12 -17.17
C GLU A 165 -7.66 -12.34 -16.97
N ALA A 166 -7.91 -11.85 -15.74
CA ALA A 166 -9.18 -11.22 -15.36
C ALA A 166 -9.37 -9.83 -15.97
N LEU A 167 -8.29 -9.05 -16.14
CA LEU A 167 -8.32 -7.64 -16.50
C LEU A 167 -7.73 -7.34 -17.88
N GLY A 168 -7.24 -8.37 -18.59
CA GLY A 168 -6.59 -8.22 -19.89
C GLY A 168 -5.27 -7.44 -19.82
N TRP A 169 -4.51 -7.64 -18.73
CA TRP A 169 -3.21 -6.99 -18.53
C TRP A 169 -2.09 -7.81 -19.20
N GLY A 170 -1.03 -7.10 -19.56
CA GLY A 170 0.23 -7.69 -20.00
C GLY A 170 1.34 -6.65 -19.91
N PRO A 171 2.60 -7.05 -20.02
CA PRO A 171 3.74 -6.13 -19.87
C PRO A 171 3.67 -4.92 -20.80
N ASN A 172 3.07 -5.08 -21.98
CA ASN A 172 2.95 -4.04 -23.00
C ASN A 172 1.62 -3.27 -22.95
N THR A 173 0.68 -3.64 -22.06
CA THR A 173 -0.63 -3.01 -21.99
C THR A 173 -0.76 -1.97 -20.87
N LEU A 174 0.22 -1.90 -19.98
CA LEU A 174 0.29 -0.92 -18.91
C LEU A 174 1.23 0.22 -19.32
N ASP A 175 0.75 1.44 -19.17
CA ASP A 175 1.49 2.66 -19.51
C ASP A 175 2.34 3.14 -18.33
N GLU A 176 1.85 3.00 -17.10
CA GLU A 176 2.54 3.33 -15.87
C GLU A 176 2.33 2.24 -14.82
N LEU A 177 3.38 2.01 -14.00
CA LEU A 177 3.39 1.04 -12.91
C LEU A 177 3.50 1.79 -11.58
N VAL A 178 2.52 1.62 -10.73
CA VAL A 178 2.47 2.17 -9.38
C VAL A 178 2.67 1.03 -8.41
N LEU A 179 3.90 0.89 -7.91
CA LEU A 179 4.31 -0.23 -7.08
C LEU A 179 4.34 0.18 -5.60
N HIS A 180 3.94 -0.73 -4.72
CA HIS A 180 4.41 -0.67 -3.35
C HIS A 180 5.94 -0.79 -3.33
N GLN A 181 6.62 0.12 -2.65
CA GLN A 181 8.09 0.24 -2.73
C GLN A 181 8.75 0.01 -1.39
N VAL A 182 9.63 -0.97 -1.34
CA VAL A 182 10.45 -1.31 -0.17
C VAL A 182 11.91 -0.93 -0.41
N SER A 183 12.46 -1.29 -1.57
CA SER A 183 13.87 -1.04 -1.92
C SER A 183 14.09 -1.19 -3.43
N LYS A 184 15.27 -0.74 -3.91
CA LYS A 184 15.71 -0.95 -5.30
C LYS A 184 15.69 -2.44 -5.67
N VAL A 185 16.29 -3.28 -4.84
CA VAL A 185 16.40 -4.72 -5.08
C VAL A 185 15.03 -5.37 -5.24
N HIS A 186 14.09 -5.04 -4.35
CA HIS A 186 12.72 -5.54 -4.41
C HIS A 186 12.02 -5.11 -5.71
N THR A 187 12.10 -3.82 -6.06
CA THR A 187 11.48 -3.28 -7.28
C THR A 187 12.05 -3.92 -8.55
N ASP A 188 13.38 -4.02 -8.65
CA ASP A 188 14.04 -4.61 -9.81
C ASP A 188 13.69 -6.11 -9.98
N GLN A 189 13.72 -6.87 -8.87
CA GLN A 189 13.38 -8.29 -8.92
C GLN A 189 11.91 -8.53 -9.28
N LEU A 190 11.00 -7.73 -8.74
CA LEU A 190 9.58 -7.80 -9.09
C LEU A 190 9.35 -7.50 -10.57
N CYS A 191 9.89 -6.39 -11.08
CA CYS A 191 9.74 -6.03 -12.48
C CYS A 191 10.36 -7.09 -13.41
N ASN A 192 11.55 -7.59 -13.10
CA ASN A 192 12.19 -8.65 -13.88
C ASN A 192 11.36 -9.94 -13.90
N LEU A 193 10.83 -10.35 -12.74
CA LEU A 193 9.98 -11.55 -12.64
C LEU A 193 8.71 -11.43 -13.50
N LEU A 194 8.09 -10.25 -13.49
CA LEU A 194 6.82 -10.01 -14.19
C LEU A 194 7.02 -9.57 -15.66
N GLY A 195 8.27 -9.42 -16.13
CA GLY A 195 8.58 -8.93 -17.47
C GLY A 195 8.15 -7.47 -17.67
N LEU A 196 8.13 -6.67 -16.60
CA LEU A 196 7.72 -5.27 -16.61
C LEU A 196 8.92 -4.34 -16.79
N ASP A 197 8.72 -3.27 -17.56
CA ASP A 197 9.73 -2.23 -17.73
C ASP A 197 9.82 -1.35 -16.49
N THR A 198 10.98 -1.34 -15.82
CA THR A 198 11.23 -0.54 -14.61
C THR A 198 11.17 0.96 -14.86
N GLU A 199 11.32 1.44 -16.10
CA GLU A 199 11.20 2.86 -16.44
C GLU A 199 9.76 3.35 -16.40
N LYS A 200 8.79 2.45 -16.47
CA LYS A 200 7.37 2.74 -16.25
C LYS A 200 7.00 2.85 -14.76
N ALA A 201 7.93 2.63 -13.84
CA ALA A 201 7.71 2.74 -12.41
C ALA A 201 8.40 3.97 -11.83
N LEU A 202 7.61 4.97 -11.40
CA LEU A 202 8.16 6.10 -10.64
C LEU A 202 8.69 5.59 -9.29
N LYS A 203 9.94 5.92 -8.97
CA LYS A 203 10.64 5.43 -7.77
C LYS A 203 10.69 6.52 -6.71
N ILE A 204 10.03 6.30 -5.56
CA ILE A 204 10.03 7.22 -4.42
C ILE A 204 10.81 6.71 -3.21
N TYR A 205 11.12 5.41 -3.15
CA TYR A 205 11.85 4.81 -2.02
C TYR A 205 13.19 5.50 -1.69
N PRO A 206 13.94 6.12 -2.64
CA PRO A 206 15.20 6.78 -2.28
C PRO A 206 15.03 7.97 -1.33
N THR A 207 13.88 8.62 -1.37
CA THR A 207 13.59 9.84 -0.61
C THR A 207 12.49 9.68 0.44
N HIS A 208 11.63 8.68 0.30
CA HIS A 208 10.48 8.46 1.18
C HIS A 208 10.58 7.17 2.00
N GLY A 209 11.48 6.25 1.64
CA GLY A 209 11.54 4.93 2.25
C GLY A 209 10.30 4.07 1.94
N ASN A 210 10.09 3.06 2.77
CA ASN A 210 8.88 2.25 2.74
C ASN A 210 7.78 2.93 3.57
N VAL A 211 6.80 3.50 2.92
CA VAL A 211 5.69 4.24 3.55
C VAL A 211 4.45 3.34 3.75
N GLY A 212 4.65 2.03 3.87
CA GLY A 212 3.53 1.11 4.11
C GLY A 212 2.42 1.21 3.05
N PRO A 213 1.14 1.12 3.46
CA PRO A 213 0.01 1.19 2.53
C PRO A 213 -0.14 2.54 1.81
N ALA A 214 0.37 3.64 2.39
CA ALA A 214 0.40 4.96 1.73
C ALA A 214 1.33 4.99 0.49
N SER A 215 2.22 4.02 0.34
CA SER A 215 3.19 3.98 -0.77
C SER A 215 2.50 4.05 -2.14
N VAL A 216 1.52 3.18 -2.37
CA VAL A 216 0.80 3.11 -3.67
C VAL A 216 0.10 4.43 -4.01
N PRO A 217 -0.76 5.01 -3.15
CA PRO A 217 -1.43 6.26 -3.49
C PRO A 217 -0.48 7.47 -3.59
N ILE A 218 0.63 7.51 -2.83
CA ILE A 218 1.65 8.56 -2.96
C ILE A 218 2.37 8.44 -4.31
N VAL A 219 2.77 7.23 -4.73
CA VAL A 219 3.39 7.00 -6.04
C VAL A 219 2.44 7.41 -7.15
N LEU A 220 1.15 7.04 -7.05
CA LEU A 220 0.13 7.43 -8.03
C LEU A 220 0.01 8.95 -8.13
N SER A 221 -0.13 9.66 -7.01
CA SER A 221 -0.22 11.13 -6.99
C SER A 221 1.01 11.77 -7.64
N LYS A 222 2.20 11.33 -7.26
CA LYS A 222 3.46 11.86 -7.82
C LYS A 222 3.63 11.53 -9.31
N ALA A 223 3.16 10.38 -9.77
CA ALA A 223 3.19 10.03 -11.20
C ALA A 223 2.24 10.93 -12.01
N VAL A 224 1.07 11.26 -11.45
CA VAL A 224 0.14 12.23 -12.04
C VAL A 224 0.77 13.63 -12.08
N GLU A 225 1.31 14.11 -10.97
CA GLU A 225 1.97 15.42 -10.86
C GLU A 225 3.16 15.57 -11.84
N ALA A 226 3.90 14.49 -12.04
CA ALA A 226 5.03 14.42 -12.99
C ALA A 226 4.59 14.28 -14.47
N GLY A 227 3.28 14.26 -14.76
CA GLY A 227 2.76 14.11 -16.13
C GLY A 227 2.93 12.71 -16.73
N ARG A 228 3.32 11.72 -15.92
CA ARG A 228 3.53 10.32 -16.38
C ARG A 228 2.19 9.61 -16.63
N VAL A 229 1.14 9.99 -15.91
CA VAL A 229 -0.20 9.46 -16.08
C VAL A 229 -1.03 10.47 -16.85
N GLN A 230 -1.55 10.07 -18.01
CA GLN A 230 -2.34 10.90 -18.91
C GLN A 230 -3.71 10.27 -19.19
N LYS A 231 -4.64 11.06 -19.77
CA LYS A 231 -5.96 10.56 -20.16
C LYS A 231 -5.82 9.42 -21.16
N GLY A 232 -6.43 8.28 -20.86
CA GLY A 232 -6.39 7.08 -21.68
C GLY A 232 -5.32 6.07 -21.24
N HIS A 233 -4.37 6.45 -20.39
CA HIS A 233 -3.38 5.53 -19.87
C HIS A 233 -4.00 4.45 -18.98
N ARG A 234 -3.40 3.26 -19.04
CA ARG A 234 -3.67 2.14 -18.14
C ARG A 234 -2.59 2.08 -17.07
N VAL A 235 -3.00 2.21 -15.82
CA VAL A 235 -2.11 2.24 -14.67
C VAL A 235 -2.29 0.96 -13.87
N GLY A 236 -1.21 0.22 -13.68
CA GLY A 236 -1.19 -0.96 -12.80
C GLY A 236 -0.81 -0.56 -11.38
N LEU A 237 -1.71 -0.80 -10.41
CA LEU A 237 -1.41 -0.64 -8.98
C LEU A 237 -1.04 -2.01 -8.41
N LEU A 238 0.20 -2.18 -7.96
CA LEU A 238 0.72 -3.45 -7.44
C LEU A 238 1.19 -3.25 -5.99
N GLY A 239 0.64 -4.05 -5.09
CA GLY A 239 0.98 -4.07 -3.67
C GLY A 239 1.64 -5.37 -3.24
#